data_59cdcece70554b5e75aae89c78e7df26
#
_entry.id   59cdcece70554b5e75aae89c78e7df26
#
_cell.length_a   1.000
_cell.length_b   1.000
_cell.length_c   1.000
_cell.angle_alpha   90.00
_cell.angle_beta   90.00
_cell.angle_gamma   90.00
#
_symmetry.space_group_name_H-M   'P 1'
#
loop_
_entity.id
_entity.type
_entity.pdbx_description
1 polymer ?
#
loop_
_entity_poly.entity_id
_entity_poly.type
_entity_poly.pdbx_seq_one_letter_code
_entity_poly.pdbx_strand_id
1 'polypeptide(L)'
;MGKEHWIFPYLRQYRGLLALAVLLGSLTVFFGGALMFTSGYLISKAAARPESILMVYVPIVGVRAFGIGRAVLRYAERLAGHQFALKILSAMRVRLYKIVEPQALFLRSRFRTGDVLGALADDIEHLQDFYLKTLIPSIVSLAVYTAVLIAAGLFSAPFAILLGVFXGLLIFVGPIISYVYMKIKNEQLKRGRHRLYRQFTDAVFGISDWIFSGKYADYIRRYESQEQELFELETKKFSFVNGRDVLNQXVLGAVVILAVYWANGETISGTFPPTLIAACALAALSLTESFLPVAEAIAETSTYQDSIRRLEAIRAASPKASSEGEKRHAAPDFRQVTIEINRLSFGYDPKTPLLSDIRLKIDQGEKIAIIGRSGSGKSTLLKLIQGALVPSGGEVRINGIPAHELAPAIPKMMAVLNQKPYLFHTSVMNNIRLGNPEASDEKVFEAAKKVQLHEMIRQLPEGYETNMHETGQRFSGGERQRIALARILLQNTPVVIMDEPTVGLDPXTEADLLADIFDLLEGKTIIWVTHHLLGAEKMDRILFLEKGKITMAGSHQQLLAREERYRRLYALDRPLSGKS
;
A
#
# COMPACT_ATOMS: atom_id res chain seq x y z
N MET A 1 -6.69 -3.14 -22.44
CA MET A 1 -6.57 -4.15 -21.38
C MET A 1 -5.19 -4.26 -20.71
N GLY A 2 -4.13 -3.71 -21.29
CA GLY A 2 -2.76 -3.96 -20.79
C GLY A 2 -2.20 -3.06 -19.69
N LYS A 3 -2.68 -1.83 -19.52
CA LYS A 3 -2.08 -0.86 -18.59
C LYS A 3 -2.67 -0.85 -17.17
N GLU A 4 -3.76 -1.53 -16.95
CA GLU A 4 -4.49 -1.47 -15.68
C GLU A 4 -4.13 -2.59 -14.69
N HIS A 5 -3.52 -3.67 -15.18
CA HIS A 5 -3.16 -4.82 -14.34
C HIS A 5 -1.90 -4.54 -13.50
N TRP A 6 -1.77 -5.21 -12.36
CA TRP A 6 -0.63 -5.02 -11.43
C TRP A 6 0.58 -5.90 -11.75
N ILE A 7 0.48 -6.82 -12.72
CA ILE A 7 1.57 -7.76 -13.04
C ILE A 7 2.10 -7.57 -14.46
N PHE A 8 1.22 -7.63 -15.47
CA PHE A 8 1.62 -7.72 -16.88
C PHE A 8 2.43 -6.54 -17.42
N PRO A 9 2.15 -5.27 -17.07
CA PRO A 9 2.94 -4.17 -17.61
C PRO A 9 4.42 -4.25 -17.26
N TYR A 10 4.74 -4.72 -16.07
CA TYR A 10 6.12 -4.82 -15.58
C TYR A 10 6.90 -5.97 -16.24
N LEU A 11 6.21 -7.08 -16.56
CA LEU A 11 6.81 -8.19 -17.31
C LEU A 11 7.30 -7.71 -18.67
N ARG A 12 6.48 -6.91 -19.34
CA ARG A 12 6.82 -6.34 -20.65
C ARG A 12 7.93 -5.30 -20.54
N GLN A 13 7.89 -4.46 -19.51
CA GLN A 13 8.87 -3.39 -19.30
C GLN A 13 10.27 -3.94 -19.03
N TYR A 14 10.38 -5.03 -18.25
CA TYR A 14 11.65 -5.60 -17.80
C TYR A 14 11.91 -6.99 -18.44
N ARG A 15 11.39 -7.21 -19.66
CA ARG A 15 11.50 -8.51 -20.35
C ARG A 15 12.94 -9.02 -20.54
N GLY A 16 13.91 -8.12 -20.70
CA GLY A 16 15.31 -8.48 -20.85
C GLY A 16 15.89 -9.13 -19.58
N LEU A 17 15.60 -8.55 -18.41
CA LEU A 17 16.02 -9.11 -17.12
C LEU A 17 15.31 -10.44 -16.83
N LEU A 18 14.03 -10.53 -17.18
CA LEU A 18 13.28 -11.78 -17.03
C LEU A 18 13.88 -12.88 -17.90
N ALA A 19 14.15 -12.59 -19.17
CA ALA A 19 14.77 -13.54 -20.11
C ALA A 19 16.14 -13.98 -19.60
N LEU A 20 16.95 -13.05 -19.09
CA LEU A 20 18.26 -13.36 -18.51
C LEU A 20 18.14 -14.29 -17.30
N ALA A 21 17.19 -13.99 -16.38
CA ALA A 21 16.97 -14.83 -15.19
C ALA A 21 16.51 -16.24 -15.58
N VAL A 22 15.60 -16.36 -16.54
CA VAL A 22 15.13 -17.67 -17.06
C VAL A 22 16.25 -18.44 -17.74
N LEU A 23 17.05 -17.78 -18.56
CA LEU A 23 18.21 -18.42 -19.23
C LEU A 23 19.20 -18.93 -18.20
N LEU A 24 19.58 -18.09 -17.23
CA LEU A 24 20.54 -18.48 -16.18
C LEU A 24 19.97 -19.60 -15.29
N GLY A 25 18.68 -19.57 -14.99
CA GLY A 25 18.00 -20.64 -14.24
C GLY A 25 18.00 -21.95 -15.00
N SER A 26 17.68 -21.92 -16.29
CA SER A 26 17.69 -23.12 -17.15
C SER A 26 19.12 -23.70 -17.27
N LEU A 27 20.10 -22.83 -17.45
CA LEU A 27 21.51 -23.25 -17.50
C LEU A 27 21.95 -23.88 -16.16
N THR A 28 21.51 -23.34 -15.05
CA THR A 28 21.78 -23.88 -13.70
C THR A 28 21.28 -25.34 -13.59
N VAL A 29 20.04 -25.58 -14.06
CA VAL A 29 19.43 -26.92 -14.03
C VAL A 29 20.22 -27.88 -14.97
N PHE A 30 20.54 -27.42 -16.17
CA PHE A 30 21.30 -28.26 -17.14
C PHE A 30 22.71 -28.56 -16.64
N PHE A 31 23.40 -27.61 -16.00
CA PHE A 31 24.70 -27.87 -15.39
C PHE A 31 24.57 -28.86 -14.22
N GLY A 32 23.48 -28.84 -13.48
CA GLY A 32 23.17 -29.85 -12.45
C GLY A 32 22.99 -31.23 -13.06
N GLY A 33 22.20 -31.31 -14.13
CA GLY A 33 22.00 -32.56 -14.90
C GLY A 33 23.31 -33.09 -15.51
N ALA A 34 24.09 -32.19 -16.12
CA ALA A 34 25.40 -32.54 -16.72
C ALA A 34 26.41 -33.01 -15.67
N LEU A 35 26.41 -32.35 -14.49
CA LEU A 35 27.23 -32.76 -13.34
C LEU A 35 26.91 -34.21 -12.94
N MET A 36 25.62 -34.50 -12.78
CA MET A 36 25.18 -35.85 -12.36
C MET A 36 25.41 -36.91 -13.45
N PHE A 37 25.18 -36.54 -14.72
CA PHE A 37 25.48 -37.41 -15.87
C PHE A 37 26.96 -37.77 -15.89
N THR A 38 27.83 -36.76 -15.82
CA THR A 38 29.30 -36.96 -15.85
C THR A 38 29.76 -37.73 -14.62
N SER A 39 29.15 -37.51 -13.44
CA SER A 39 29.45 -38.25 -12.21
C SER A 39 29.11 -39.75 -12.37
N GLY A 40 27.91 -40.05 -12.91
CA GLY A 40 27.49 -41.44 -13.16
C GLY A 40 28.40 -42.14 -14.17
N TYR A 41 28.76 -41.43 -15.24
CA TYR A 41 29.70 -41.92 -16.23
C TYR A 41 31.08 -42.21 -15.61
N LEU A 42 31.60 -41.27 -14.80
CA LEU A 42 32.88 -41.40 -14.11
C LEU A 42 32.92 -42.63 -13.17
N ILE A 43 31.84 -42.76 -12.36
CA ILE A 43 31.72 -43.90 -11.42
C ILE A 43 31.74 -45.22 -12.18
N SER A 44 30.96 -45.34 -13.25
CA SER A 44 30.87 -46.56 -14.06
C SER A 44 32.21 -46.86 -14.74
N LYS A 45 32.87 -45.83 -15.27
CA LYS A 45 34.15 -46.00 -15.97
C LYS A 45 35.27 -46.37 -14.99
N ALA A 46 35.25 -45.78 -13.78
CA ALA A 46 36.22 -46.15 -12.73
C ALA A 46 35.99 -47.56 -12.21
N ALA A 47 34.75 -48.03 -12.13
CA ALA A 47 34.39 -49.40 -11.72
C ALA A 47 34.94 -50.46 -12.71
N ALA A 48 35.13 -50.10 -13.98
CA ALA A 48 35.71 -50.97 -15.00
C ALA A 48 37.23 -51.14 -14.85
N ARG A 49 37.84 -50.56 -13.81
CA ARG A 49 39.27 -50.64 -13.46
C ARG A 49 40.19 -50.26 -14.65
N PRO A 50 40.17 -49.01 -15.09
CA PRO A 50 40.99 -48.51 -16.17
C PRO A 50 42.50 -48.62 -15.78
N GLU A 51 43.33 -48.85 -16.76
CA GLU A 51 44.80 -49.08 -16.58
C GLU A 51 45.53 -47.82 -16.08
N SER A 52 44.94 -46.64 -16.34
CA SER A 52 45.53 -45.33 -15.99
C SER A 52 44.48 -44.32 -15.63
N ILE A 53 44.82 -43.43 -14.71
CA ILE A 53 43.98 -42.28 -14.31
C ILE A 53 43.70 -41.35 -15.52
N LEU A 54 44.58 -41.36 -16.52
CA LEU A 54 44.39 -40.55 -17.74
C LEU A 54 43.12 -40.95 -18.51
N MET A 55 42.68 -42.21 -18.39
CA MET A 55 41.47 -42.69 -19.06
C MET A 55 40.18 -42.09 -18.45
N VAL A 56 40.24 -41.59 -17.22
CA VAL A 56 39.12 -40.95 -16.53
C VAL A 56 39.34 -39.45 -16.33
N TYR A 57 40.41 -38.88 -16.90
CA TYR A 57 40.78 -37.46 -16.72
C TYR A 57 39.68 -36.52 -17.22
N VAL A 58 39.15 -36.76 -18.43
CA VAL A 58 38.12 -35.88 -19.03
C VAL A 58 36.85 -35.83 -18.16
N PRO A 59 36.26 -36.97 -17.72
CA PRO A 59 35.11 -36.87 -16.80
C PRO A 59 35.44 -36.25 -15.45
N ILE A 60 36.65 -36.39 -14.90
CA ILE A 60 37.06 -35.71 -13.65
C ILE A 60 37.01 -34.19 -13.84
N VAL A 61 37.58 -33.69 -14.93
CA VAL A 61 37.57 -32.25 -15.26
C VAL A 61 36.13 -31.79 -15.50
N GLY A 62 35.31 -32.62 -16.18
CA GLY A 62 33.89 -32.31 -16.42
C GLY A 62 33.09 -32.13 -15.13
N VAL A 63 33.26 -33.03 -14.15
CA VAL A 63 32.60 -32.94 -12.84
C VAL A 63 32.97 -31.62 -12.14
N ARG A 64 34.26 -31.25 -12.15
CA ARG A 64 34.73 -30.00 -11.56
C ARG A 64 34.14 -28.80 -12.29
N ALA A 65 34.18 -28.78 -13.62
CA ALA A 65 33.68 -27.67 -14.45
C ALA A 65 32.18 -27.46 -14.25
N PHE A 66 31.39 -28.54 -14.29
CA PHE A 66 29.93 -28.44 -14.10
C PHE A 66 29.56 -28.08 -12.65
N GLY A 67 30.32 -28.56 -11.66
CA GLY A 67 30.10 -28.24 -10.26
C GLY A 67 30.31 -26.75 -9.97
N ILE A 68 31.44 -26.21 -10.43
CA ILE A 68 31.78 -24.79 -10.28
C ILE A 68 30.79 -23.93 -11.10
N GLY A 69 30.54 -24.32 -12.36
CA GLY A 69 29.67 -23.63 -13.27
C GLY A 69 28.24 -23.54 -12.73
N ARG A 70 27.72 -24.64 -12.15
CA ARG A 70 26.39 -24.66 -11.53
C ARG A 70 26.29 -23.62 -10.41
N ALA A 71 27.29 -23.52 -9.53
CA ALA A 71 27.32 -22.58 -8.42
C ALA A 71 27.36 -21.13 -8.91
N VAL A 72 28.21 -20.85 -9.91
CA VAL A 72 28.33 -19.50 -10.50
C VAL A 72 27.03 -19.10 -11.21
N LEU A 73 26.46 -20.00 -12.00
CA LEU A 73 25.20 -19.75 -12.72
C LEU A 73 24.03 -19.50 -11.73
N ARG A 74 23.99 -20.28 -10.65
CA ARG A 74 22.95 -20.10 -9.61
C ARG A 74 23.08 -18.74 -8.92
N TYR A 75 24.30 -18.32 -8.64
CA TYR A 75 24.54 -16.98 -8.08
C TYR A 75 24.10 -15.89 -9.06
N ALA A 76 24.50 -16.01 -10.32
CA ALA A 76 24.12 -15.04 -11.35
C ALA A 76 22.59 -14.99 -11.57
N GLU A 77 21.92 -16.16 -11.56
CA GLU A 77 20.46 -16.27 -11.63
C GLU A 77 19.79 -15.51 -10.49
N ARG A 78 20.29 -15.73 -9.25
CA ARG A 78 19.74 -15.04 -8.08
C ARG A 78 19.91 -13.52 -8.18
N LEU A 79 21.07 -13.05 -8.62
CA LEU A 79 21.31 -11.61 -8.84
C LEU A 79 20.32 -11.03 -9.86
N ALA A 80 20.18 -11.69 -11.01
CA ALA A 80 19.29 -11.22 -12.08
C ALA A 80 17.83 -11.26 -11.63
N GLY A 81 17.41 -12.31 -10.95
CA GLY A 81 16.05 -12.46 -10.42
C GLY A 81 15.70 -11.43 -9.38
N HIS A 82 16.59 -11.19 -8.41
CA HIS A 82 16.38 -10.18 -7.39
C HIS A 82 16.40 -8.76 -7.97
N GLN A 83 17.30 -8.47 -8.91
CA GLN A 83 17.31 -7.18 -9.61
C GLN A 83 15.98 -6.94 -10.34
N PHE A 84 15.47 -7.95 -11.02
CA PHE A 84 14.17 -7.91 -11.70
C PHE A 84 13.04 -7.61 -10.71
N ALA A 85 12.98 -8.37 -9.60
CA ALA A 85 11.94 -8.23 -8.59
C ALA A 85 11.98 -6.86 -7.90
N LEU A 86 13.18 -6.38 -7.54
CA LEU A 86 13.34 -5.09 -6.85
C LEU A 86 12.96 -3.90 -7.75
N LYS A 87 13.27 -3.97 -9.04
CA LYS A 87 12.84 -2.92 -9.99
C LYS A 87 11.32 -2.87 -10.09
N ILE A 88 10.66 -4.01 -10.15
CA ILE A 88 9.19 -4.09 -10.18
C ILE A 88 8.60 -3.56 -8.86
N LEU A 89 9.16 -3.97 -7.72
CA LEU A 89 8.73 -3.56 -6.40
C LEU A 89 8.74 -2.02 -6.26
N SER A 90 9.86 -1.40 -6.69
CA SER A 90 10.00 0.06 -6.70
C SER A 90 8.97 0.72 -7.61
N ALA A 91 8.78 0.21 -8.81
CA ALA A 91 7.80 0.74 -9.77
C ALA A 91 6.36 0.62 -9.23
N MET A 92 6.04 -0.48 -8.57
CA MET A 92 4.72 -0.70 -7.95
C MET A 92 4.46 0.27 -6.80
N ARG A 93 5.47 0.52 -5.96
CA ARG A 93 5.35 1.48 -4.84
C ARG A 93 5.10 2.90 -5.34
N VAL A 94 5.85 3.31 -6.35
CA VAL A 94 5.65 4.64 -7.00
C VAL A 94 4.25 4.72 -7.59
N ARG A 95 3.80 3.67 -8.29
CA ARG A 95 2.46 3.62 -8.87
C ARG A 95 1.37 3.72 -7.80
N LEU A 96 1.49 2.99 -6.71
CA LEU A 96 0.52 3.05 -5.61
C LEU A 96 0.49 4.43 -4.97
N TYR A 97 1.66 5.04 -4.75
CA TYR A 97 1.76 6.41 -4.24
C TYR A 97 1.00 7.39 -5.15
N LYS A 98 1.22 7.31 -6.47
CA LYS A 98 0.55 8.18 -7.45
C LYS A 98 -0.97 7.97 -7.50
N ILE A 99 -1.47 6.78 -7.15
CA ILE A 99 -2.90 6.49 -7.05
C ILE A 99 -3.48 7.12 -5.78
N VAL A 100 -2.75 7.06 -4.67
CA VAL A 100 -3.21 7.49 -3.35
C VAL A 100 -3.07 9.00 -3.16
N GLU A 101 -2.02 9.62 -3.71
CA GLU A 101 -1.69 11.03 -3.53
C GLU A 101 -2.86 12.00 -3.86
N PRO A 102 -3.57 11.87 -4.99
CA PRO A 102 -4.69 12.77 -5.28
C PRO A 102 -5.86 12.66 -4.30
N GLN A 103 -5.89 11.62 -3.49
CA GLN A 103 -6.96 11.37 -2.51
C GLN A 103 -6.50 11.63 -1.08
N ALA A 104 -5.40 12.34 -0.89
CA ALA A 104 -4.81 12.54 0.44
C ALA A 104 -5.82 13.12 1.45
N LEU A 105 -6.71 14.00 0.98
CA LEU A 105 -7.74 14.61 1.82
C LEU A 105 -8.83 13.63 2.29
N PHE A 106 -8.95 12.47 1.64
CA PHE A 106 -9.99 11.47 1.94
C PHE A 106 -9.44 10.17 2.49
N LEU A 107 -8.12 10.03 2.62
CA LEU A 107 -7.51 8.77 3.04
C LEU A 107 -8.18 8.21 4.30
N ARG A 108 -8.39 9.06 5.30
CA ARG A 108 -8.98 8.65 6.57
C ARG A 108 -10.46 8.29 6.49
N SER A 109 -11.19 8.84 5.52
CA SER A 109 -12.63 8.56 5.37
C SER A 109 -12.91 7.35 4.47
N ARG A 110 -12.00 7.05 3.55
CA ARG A 110 -12.17 5.96 2.58
C ARG A 110 -11.40 4.69 2.93
N PHE A 111 -10.24 4.85 3.58
CA PHE A 111 -9.36 3.73 3.89
C PHE A 111 -8.96 3.76 5.36
N ARG A 112 -8.87 2.60 5.96
CA ARG A 112 -8.19 2.46 7.25
C ARG A 112 -6.69 2.67 7.00
N THR A 113 -6.01 3.36 7.91
CA THR A 113 -4.56 3.60 7.79
C THR A 113 -3.80 2.28 7.59
N GLY A 114 -4.22 1.25 8.31
CA GLY A 114 -3.63 -0.09 8.19
C GLY A 114 -3.78 -0.72 6.81
N ASP A 115 -4.86 -0.44 6.08
CA ASP A 115 -5.08 -1.00 4.74
C ASP A 115 -4.06 -0.43 3.73
N VAL A 116 -3.80 0.88 3.80
CA VAL A 116 -2.83 1.55 2.92
C VAL A 116 -1.40 1.15 3.29
N LEU A 117 -1.07 1.13 4.58
CA LEU A 117 0.25 0.69 5.05
C LEU A 117 0.50 -0.78 4.72
N GLY A 118 -0.52 -1.63 4.90
CA GLY A 118 -0.45 -3.04 4.52
C GLY A 118 -0.22 -3.23 3.03
N ALA A 119 -0.88 -2.44 2.20
CA ALA A 119 -0.68 -2.49 0.74
C ALA A 119 0.73 -2.07 0.35
N LEU A 120 1.25 -0.99 0.94
CA LEU A 120 2.60 -0.47 0.64
C LEU A 120 3.71 -1.39 1.13
N ALA A 121 3.57 -1.93 2.34
CA ALA A 121 4.61 -2.74 2.98
C ALA A 121 4.47 -4.22 2.62
N ASP A 122 3.30 -4.80 2.88
CA ASP A 122 3.12 -6.25 2.83
C ASP A 122 2.68 -6.75 1.45
N ASP A 123 1.64 -6.14 0.85
CA ASP A 123 1.06 -6.68 -0.38
C ASP A 123 2.03 -6.55 -1.56
N ILE A 124 2.66 -5.39 -1.71
CA ILE A 124 3.63 -5.17 -2.79
C ILE A 124 4.86 -6.07 -2.58
N GLU A 125 5.36 -6.16 -1.34
CA GLU A 125 6.50 -7.03 -1.03
C GLU A 125 6.16 -8.52 -1.25
N HIS A 126 4.94 -8.93 -0.92
CA HIS A 126 4.46 -10.30 -1.18
C HIS A 126 4.46 -10.62 -2.69
N LEU A 127 4.17 -9.64 -3.55
CA LEU A 127 4.23 -9.82 -5.00
C LEU A 127 5.66 -10.03 -5.51
N GLN A 128 6.69 -9.62 -4.77
CA GLN A 128 8.08 -9.97 -5.07
C GLN A 128 8.26 -11.50 -5.06
N ASP A 129 7.70 -12.16 -4.08
CA ASP A 129 7.76 -13.62 -3.97
C ASP A 129 7.08 -14.31 -5.15
N PHE A 130 6.00 -13.73 -5.68
CA PHE A 130 5.36 -14.25 -6.90
C PHE A 130 6.38 -14.35 -8.05
N TYR A 131 7.16 -13.31 -8.28
CA TYR A 131 8.13 -13.30 -9.37
C TYR A 131 9.28 -14.29 -9.11
N LEU A 132 9.81 -14.30 -7.89
CA LEU A 132 11.00 -15.09 -7.54
C LEU A 132 10.70 -16.56 -7.27
N LYS A 133 9.55 -16.85 -6.65
CA LYS A 133 9.24 -18.22 -6.18
C LYS A 133 8.23 -18.94 -7.06
N THR A 134 7.47 -18.21 -7.88
CA THR A 134 6.45 -18.82 -8.75
C THR A 134 6.74 -18.60 -10.22
N LEU A 135 6.83 -17.36 -10.68
CA LEU A 135 6.91 -17.07 -12.11
C LEU A 135 8.22 -17.57 -12.73
N ILE A 136 9.37 -17.14 -12.21
CA ILE A 136 10.67 -17.51 -12.78
C ILE A 136 10.88 -19.04 -12.70
N PRO A 137 10.68 -19.72 -11.55
CA PRO A 137 10.85 -21.18 -11.50
C PRO A 137 9.90 -21.95 -12.42
N SER A 138 8.65 -21.47 -12.58
CA SER A 138 7.68 -22.13 -13.48
C SER A 138 8.10 -22.03 -14.94
N ILE A 139 8.57 -20.85 -15.37
CA ILE A 139 9.06 -20.66 -16.75
C ILE A 139 10.33 -21.49 -16.99
N VAL A 140 11.25 -21.50 -16.02
CA VAL A 140 12.48 -22.32 -16.07
C VAL A 140 12.12 -23.81 -16.22
N SER A 141 11.18 -24.30 -15.38
CA SER A 141 10.76 -25.71 -15.42
C SER A 141 10.12 -26.06 -16.76
N LEU A 142 9.30 -25.17 -17.32
CA LEU A 142 8.70 -25.39 -18.64
C LEU A 142 9.75 -25.42 -19.76
N ALA A 143 10.74 -24.51 -19.69
CA ALA A 143 11.84 -24.47 -20.66
C ALA A 143 12.69 -25.73 -20.58
N VAL A 144 13.06 -26.19 -19.37
CA VAL A 144 13.82 -27.41 -19.15
C VAL A 144 13.02 -28.63 -19.60
N TYR A 145 11.73 -28.72 -19.26
CA TYR A 145 10.82 -29.78 -19.70
C TYR A 145 10.84 -29.92 -21.21
N THR A 146 10.63 -28.82 -21.92
CA THR A 146 10.59 -28.80 -23.38
C THR A 146 11.94 -29.26 -23.98
N ALA A 147 13.04 -28.74 -23.44
CA ALA A 147 14.40 -29.11 -23.93
C ALA A 147 14.70 -30.58 -23.68
N VAL A 148 14.33 -31.13 -22.51
CA VAL A 148 14.54 -32.56 -22.17
C VAL A 148 13.71 -33.45 -23.11
N LEU A 149 12.46 -33.09 -23.41
CA LEU A 149 11.63 -33.87 -24.33
C LEU A 149 12.17 -33.84 -25.77
N ILE A 150 12.65 -32.69 -26.22
CA ILE A 150 13.28 -32.57 -27.55
C ILE A 150 14.53 -33.48 -27.60
N ALA A 151 15.38 -33.36 -26.57
CA ALA A 151 16.60 -34.18 -26.50
C ALA A 151 16.29 -35.68 -26.47
N ALA A 152 15.35 -36.12 -25.64
CA ALA A 152 14.91 -37.51 -25.56
C ALA A 152 14.30 -37.99 -26.89
N GLY A 153 13.50 -37.14 -27.55
CA GLY A 153 12.87 -37.44 -28.84
C GLY A 153 13.84 -37.66 -29.99
N LEU A 154 15.02 -37.03 -29.94
CA LEU A 154 16.08 -37.23 -30.93
C LEU A 154 16.65 -38.65 -30.87
N PHE A 155 16.57 -39.30 -29.72
CA PHE A 155 17.06 -40.68 -29.53
C PHE A 155 15.93 -41.71 -29.67
N SER A 156 14.77 -41.46 -29.03
CA SER A 156 13.67 -42.43 -29.02
C SER A 156 12.34 -41.72 -28.77
N ALA A 157 11.44 -41.72 -29.76
CA ALA A 157 10.12 -41.12 -29.63
C ALA A 157 9.27 -41.82 -28.54
N PRO A 158 9.22 -43.16 -28.43
CA PRO A 158 8.47 -43.79 -27.34
C PRO A 158 8.96 -43.39 -25.94
N PHE A 159 10.28 -43.32 -25.75
CA PHE A 159 10.90 -42.90 -24.49
C PHE A 159 10.49 -41.44 -24.15
N ALA A 160 10.60 -40.56 -25.15
CA ALA A 160 10.24 -39.14 -24.96
C ALA A 160 8.76 -38.98 -24.58
N ILE A 161 7.84 -39.76 -25.18
CA ILE A 161 6.40 -39.72 -24.85
C ILE A 161 6.17 -40.16 -23.40
N LEU A 162 6.78 -41.29 -22.99
CA LEU A 162 6.64 -41.78 -21.61
C LEU A 162 7.22 -40.79 -20.59
N LEU A 163 8.40 -40.28 -20.90
CA LEU A 163 9.07 -39.26 -20.06
C LEU A 163 8.20 -38.01 -19.96
N GLY A 164 7.60 -37.58 -21.07
CA GLY A 164 6.68 -36.45 -21.13
C GLY A 164 5.45 -36.62 -20.26
N VAL A 165 4.88 -37.84 -20.24
CA VAL A 165 3.73 -38.16 -19.38
C VAL A 165 4.11 -38.00 -17.91
N PHE A 166 5.21 -38.64 -17.46
CA PHE A 166 5.67 -38.55 -16.07
C PHE A 166 6.08 -37.13 -15.67
N UNK A 167 6.90 -36.48 -16.44
CA UNK A 167 7.27 -35.28 -16.24
C UNK A 167 6.24 -34.40 -16.26
N GLY A 168 5.16 -34.56 -17.07
CA GLY A 168 3.95 -33.77 -17.16
C GLY A 168 3.05 -33.88 -15.93
N LEU A 169 3.01 -35.00 -15.27
CA LEU A 169 2.31 -35.16 -14.00
C LEU A 169 2.83 -34.16 -12.96
N LEU A 170 4.15 -33.96 -12.91
CA LEU A 170 4.79 -33.07 -11.94
C LEU A 170 4.59 -31.59 -12.28
N ILE A 171 4.57 -31.25 -13.58
CA ILE A 171 4.57 -29.84 -14.03
C ILE A 171 3.14 -29.31 -14.24
N PHE A 172 2.20 -30.15 -14.63
CA PHE A 172 0.83 -29.73 -14.95
C PHE A 172 -0.22 -30.29 -13.99
N VAL A 173 -0.31 -31.61 -13.86
CA VAL A 173 -1.39 -32.25 -13.11
C VAL A 173 -1.28 -31.98 -11.61
N GLY A 174 -0.12 -32.22 -11.03
CA GLY A 174 0.15 -31.99 -9.60
C GLY A 174 -0.08 -30.55 -9.19
N PRO A 175 0.50 -29.57 -9.91
CA PRO A 175 0.26 -28.15 -9.62
C PRO A 175 -1.21 -27.71 -9.75
N ILE A 176 -1.95 -28.20 -10.74
CA ILE A 176 -3.37 -27.85 -10.92
C ILE A 176 -4.20 -28.35 -9.72
N ILE A 177 -4.01 -29.61 -9.34
CA ILE A 177 -4.70 -30.22 -8.18
C ILE A 177 -4.34 -29.45 -6.91
N SER A 178 -3.05 -29.16 -6.72
CA SER A 178 -2.55 -28.39 -5.57
C SER A 178 -3.15 -27.00 -5.52
N TYR A 179 -3.24 -26.30 -6.65
CA TYR A 179 -3.81 -24.96 -6.75
C TYR A 179 -5.29 -24.97 -6.32
N VAL A 180 -6.09 -25.89 -6.87
CA VAL A 180 -7.53 -25.96 -6.59
C VAL A 180 -7.76 -26.24 -5.09
N TYR A 181 -7.05 -27.22 -4.52
CA TYR A 181 -7.20 -27.57 -3.11
C TYR A 181 -6.70 -26.44 -2.19
N MET A 182 -5.51 -25.90 -2.47
CA MET A 182 -4.85 -24.90 -1.62
C MET A 182 -5.59 -23.55 -1.67
N LYS A 183 -6.19 -23.21 -2.81
CA LYS A 183 -6.98 -21.96 -2.93
C LYS A 183 -8.09 -21.90 -1.88
N ILE A 184 -8.84 -23.00 -1.72
CA ILE A 184 -9.93 -23.09 -0.74
C ILE A 184 -9.37 -23.02 0.68
N LYS A 185 -8.33 -23.80 0.98
CA LYS A 185 -7.73 -23.87 2.32
C LYS A 185 -7.05 -22.56 2.72
N ASN A 186 -6.31 -21.94 1.82
CA ASN A 186 -5.65 -20.67 2.07
C ASN A 186 -6.66 -19.56 2.36
N GLU A 187 -7.77 -19.54 1.62
CA GLU A 187 -8.84 -18.55 1.84
C GLU A 187 -9.48 -18.71 3.22
N GLN A 188 -9.77 -19.96 3.62
CA GLN A 188 -10.31 -20.26 4.95
C GLN A 188 -9.33 -19.84 6.07
N LEU A 189 -8.07 -20.21 5.94
CA LEU A 189 -7.02 -19.86 6.91
C LEU A 189 -6.84 -18.35 7.02
N LYS A 190 -6.83 -17.65 5.88
CA LYS A 190 -6.67 -16.19 5.85
C LYS A 190 -7.82 -15.48 6.57
N ARG A 191 -9.05 -15.89 6.30
CA ARG A 191 -10.24 -15.32 6.97
C ARG A 191 -10.18 -15.56 8.47
N GLY A 192 -9.81 -16.76 8.88
CA GLY A 192 -9.66 -17.14 10.29
C GLY A 192 -8.57 -16.34 11.01
N ARG A 193 -7.38 -16.24 10.40
CA ARG A 193 -6.26 -15.46 10.94
C ARG A 193 -6.63 -13.98 11.07
N HIS A 194 -7.30 -13.43 10.06
CA HIS A 194 -7.72 -12.02 10.07
C HIS A 194 -8.73 -11.75 11.19
N ARG A 195 -9.65 -12.70 11.42
CA ARG A 195 -10.62 -12.63 12.52
C ARG A 195 -9.92 -12.68 13.89
N LEU A 196 -9.00 -13.62 14.08
CA LEU A 196 -8.21 -13.75 15.31
C LEU A 196 -7.37 -12.51 15.58
N TYR A 197 -6.69 -12.01 14.56
CA TYR A 197 -5.84 -10.82 14.67
C TYR A 197 -6.65 -9.60 15.10
N ARG A 198 -7.82 -9.43 14.50
CA ARG A 198 -8.74 -8.33 14.82
C ARG A 198 -9.20 -8.41 16.28
N GLN A 199 -9.62 -9.62 16.73
CA GLN A 199 -10.05 -9.85 18.10
C GLN A 199 -8.91 -9.59 19.10
N PHE A 200 -7.72 -10.05 18.78
CA PHE A 200 -6.53 -9.84 19.62
C PHE A 200 -6.20 -8.35 19.74
N THR A 201 -6.24 -7.64 18.63
CA THR A 201 -5.98 -6.18 18.59
C THR A 201 -7.00 -5.43 19.47
N ASP A 202 -8.29 -5.76 19.32
CA ASP A 202 -9.36 -5.15 20.13
C ASP A 202 -9.16 -5.46 21.62
N ALA A 203 -8.74 -6.68 21.95
CA ALA A 203 -8.49 -7.09 23.33
C ALA A 203 -7.29 -6.35 23.93
N VAL A 204 -6.21 -6.17 23.17
CA VAL A 204 -5.03 -5.42 23.64
C VAL A 204 -5.38 -3.95 23.88
N PHE A 205 -6.11 -3.32 22.97
CA PHE A 205 -6.53 -1.92 23.15
C PHE A 205 -7.56 -1.76 24.26
N GLY A 206 -8.38 -2.77 24.52
CA GLY A 206 -9.38 -2.75 25.58
C GLY A 206 -8.99 -3.57 26.82
N ILE A 207 -7.70 -3.81 27.05
CA ILE A 207 -7.24 -4.73 28.12
C ILE A 207 -7.70 -4.29 29.51
N SER A 208 -7.70 -3.00 29.79
CA SER A 208 -8.17 -2.44 31.06
C SER A 208 -9.62 -2.84 31.33
N ASP A 209 -10.47 -2.68 30.32
CA ASP A 209 -11.91 -2.99 30.43
C ASP A 209 -12.13 -4.49 30.61
N TRP A 210 -11.36 -5.34 29.92
CA TRP A 210 -11.41 -6.79 30.10
C TRP A 210 -11.03 -7.21 31.52
N ILE A 211 -9.95 -6.62 32.06
CA ILE A 211 -9.50 -6.91 33.42
C ILE A 211 -10.56 -6.47 34.43
N PHE A 212 -11.07 -5.26 34.29
CA PHE A 212 -12.07 -4.71 35.22
C PHE A 212 -13.44 -5.40 35.11
N SER A 213 -13.76 -5.97 33.94
CA SER A 213 -15.02 -6.74 33.78
C SER A 213 -14.98 -8.12 34.46
N GLY A 214 -13.80 -8.61 34.86
CA GLY A 214 -13.61 -9.95 35.43
C GLY A 214 -13.78 -11.07 34.41
N LYS A 215 -13.92 -10.81 33.14
CA LYS A 215 -14.18 -11.80 32.09
C LYS A 215 -12.97 -12.17 31.24
N TYR A 216 -11.80 -11.80 31.69
CA TYR A 216 -10.54 -12.06 31.03
C TYR A 216 -10.33 -13.55 30.70
N ALA A 217 -10.61 -14.44 31.64
CA ALA A 217 -10.46 -15.89 31.45
C ALA A 217 -11.38 -16.43 30.35
N ASP A 218 -12.61 -15.92 30.27
CA ASP A 218 -13.57 -16.31 29.22
C ASP A 218 -13.09 -15.88 27.83
N TYR A 219 -12.50 -14.69 27.74
CA TYR A 219 -11.91 -14.21 26.50
C TYR A 219 -10.77 -15.13 26.04
N ILE A 220 -9.84 -15.48 26.95
CA ILE A 220 -8.71 -16.35 26.65
C ILE A 220 -9.21 -17.71 26.12
N ARG A 221 -10.19 -18.32 26.80
CA ARG A 221 -10.75 -19.60 26.36
C ARG A 221 -11.36 -19.54 24.95
N ARG A 222 -12.09 -18.47 24.63
CA ARG A 222 -12.66 -18.29 23.28
C ARG A 222 -11.57 -18.12 22.23
N TYR A 223 -10.55 -17.34 22.55
CA TYR A 223 -9.41 -17.11 21.64
C TYR A 223 -8.70 -18.44 21.35
N GLU A 224 -8.39 -19.21 22.39
CA GLU A 224 -7.72 -20.52 22.27
C GLU A 224 -8.55 -21.52 21.44
N SER A 225 -9.87 -21.51 21.62
CA SER A 225 -10.77 -22.38 20.85
C SER A 225 -10.71 -22.05 19.35
N GLN A 226 -10.73 -20.77 19.01
CA GLN A 226 -10.65 -20.33 17.61
C GLN A 226 -9.27 -20.59 17.01
N GLU A 227 -8.22 -20.41 17.81
CA GLU A 227 -6.85 -20.75 17.39
C GLU A 227 -6.71 -22.24 17.10
N GLN A 228 -7.36 -23.09 17.92
CA GLN A 228 -7.39 -24.54 17.71
C GLN A 228 -8.05 -24.92 16.39
N GLU A 229 -9.17 -24.26 16.02
CA GLU A 229 -9.83 -24.47 14.72
C GLU A 229 -8.88 -24.17 13.54
N LEU A 230 -8.12 -23.07 13.66
CA LEU A 230 -7.13 -22.71 12.63
C LEU A 230 -5.99 -23.73 12.58
N PHE A 231 -5.53 -24.19 13.72
CA PHE A 231 -4.48 -25.21 13.80
C PHE A 231 -4.92 -26.50 13.10
N GLU A 232 -6.18 -26.91 13.25
CA GLU A 232 -6.72 -28.08 12.56
C GLU A 232 -6.76 -27.89 11.04
N LEU A 233 -7.12 -26.68 10.57
CA LEU A 233 -7.09 -26.36 9.13
C LEU A 233 -5.64 -26.39 8.60
N GLU A 234 -4.70 -25.84 9.34
CA GLU A 234 -3.27 -25.88 8.98
C GLU A 234 -2.75 -27.32 8.92
N THR A 235 -3.15 -28.16 9.87
CA THR A 235 -2.78 -29.58 9.91
C THR A 235 -3.30 -30.31 8.67
N LYS A 236 -4.57 -30.06 8.28
CA LYS A 236 -5.15 -30.65 7.06
C LYS A 236 -4.42 -30.20 5.80
N LYS A 237 -4.07 -28.91 5.72
CA LYS A 237 -3.27 -28.34 4.62
C LYS A 237 -1.89 -29.02 4.55
N PHE A 238 -1.23 -29.14 5.70
CA PHE A 238 0.10 -29.74 5.81
C PHE A 238 0.08 -31.23 5.42
N SER A 239 -0.96 -31.97 5.85
CA SER A 239 -1.13 -33.38 5.47
C SER A 239 -1.30 -33.55 3.96
N PHE A 240 -2.04 -32.67 3.32
CA PHE A 240 -2.20 -32.68 1.86
C PHE A 240 -0.84 -32.44 1.17
N VAL A 241 -0.09 -31.42 1.63
CA VAL A 241 1.23 -31.09 1.06
C VAL A 241 2.18 -32.30 1.19
N ASN A 242 2.23 -32.91 2.36
CA ASN A 242 3.06 -34.09 2.58
C ASN A 242 2.66 -35.27 1.68
N GLY A 243 1.35 -35.52 1.54
CA GLY A 243 0.83 -36.58 0.67
C GLY A 243 1.19 -36.34 -0.80
N ARG A 244 1.05 -35.09 -1.26
CA ARG A 244 1.46 -34.69 -2.60
C ARG A 244 2.97 -34.92 -2.82
N ASP A 245 3.78 -34.52 -1.83
CA ASP A 245 5.25 -34.63 -1.97
C ASP A 245 5.69 -36.09 -1.99
N VAL A 246 5.05 -36.97 -1.22
CA VAL A 246 5.29 -38.43 -1.31
C VAL A 246 4.91 -38.93 -2.70
N LEU A 247 3.78 -38.51 -3.26
CA LEU A 247 3.38 -38.90 -4.63
C LEU A 247 4.39 -38.41 -5.68
N ASN A 248 4.85 -37.20 -5.54
CA ASN A 248 5.85 -36.60 -6.43
C ASN A 248 7.16 -37.36 -6.37
N GLN A 249 7.59 -37.87 -5.20
CA GLN A 249 8.75 -38.74 -5.05
C GLN A 249 8.56 -40.10 -5.73
N UNK A 250 7.35 -40.48 -5.80
CA UNK A 250 7.07 -41.61 -6.47
C UNK A 250 7.24 -41.56 -7.89
N VAL A 251 6.74 -40.42 -8.41
CA VAL A 251 6.89 -40.15 -9.84
C VAL A 251 8.39 -40.02 -10.21
N LEU A 252 9.13 -39.29 -9.39
CA LEU A 252 10.58 -39.17 -9.56
C LEU A 252 11.25 -40.54 -9.67
N GLY A 253 10.94 -41.45 -8.77
CA GLY A 253 11.46 -42.83 -8.80
C GLY A 253 11.10 -43.55 -10.08
N ALA A 254 9.85 -43.40 -10.54
CA ALA A 254 9.38 -44.01 -11.81
C ALA A 254 10.17 -43.47 -13.01
N VAL A 255 10.46 -42.16 -13.03
CA VAL A 255 11.28 -41.56 -14.11
C VAL A 255 12.69 -42.13 -14.11
N VAL A 256 13.31 -42.32 -12.95
CA VAL A 256 14.67 -42.91 -12.84
C VAL A 256 14.65 -44.35 -13.34
N ILE A 257 13.64 -45.16 -12.94
CA ILE A 257 13.48 -46.55 -13.39
C ILE A 257 13.30 -46.58 -14.92
N LEU A 258 12.48 -45.68 -15.46
CA LEU A 258 12.27 -45.57 -16.91
C LEU A 258 13.58 -45.24 -17.64
N ALA A 259 14.36 -44.30 -17.09
CA ALA A 259 15.66 -43.91 -17.67
C ALA A 259 16.66 -45.09 -17.67
N VAL A 260 16.72 -45.87 -16.57
CA VAL A 260 17.56 -47.06 -16.46
C VAL A 260 17.11 -48.12 -17.47
N TYR A 261 15.80 -48.40 -17.55
CA TYR A 261 15.23 -49.39 -18.47
C TYR A 261 15.55 -49.01 -19.91
N TRP A 262 15.34 -47.78 -20.29
CA TRP A 262 15.63 -47.29 -21.65
C TRP A 262 17.13 -47.37 -21.97
N ALA A 263 18.00 -46.85 -21.06
CA ALA A 263 19.45 -46.85 -21.27
C ALA A 263 20.00 -48.27 -21.37
N ASN A 264 19.44 -49.21 -20.59
CA ASN A 264 19.82 -50.65 -20.69
C ASN A 264 19.39 -51.22 -22.03
N GLY A 265 18.21 -50.91 -22.53
CA GLY A 265 17.74 -51.30 -23.86
C GLY A 265 18.67 -50.82 -24.96
N GLU A 266 19.11 -49.58 -24.90
CA GLU A 266 20.06 -48.97 -25.84
C GLU A 266 21.45 -49.64 -25.74
N THR A 267 21.84 -50.11 -24.56
CA THR A 267 23.08 -50.84 -24.34
C THR A 267 23.01 -52.24 -24.98
N ILE A 268 21.89 -52.95 -24.80
CA ILE A 268 21.64 -54.28 -25.38
C ILE A 268 21.64 -54.19 -26.91
N SER A 269 21.04 -53.12 -27.48
CA SER A 269 21.04 -52.90 -28.94
C SER A 269 22.40 -52.47 -29.50
N GLY A 270 23.36 -52.16 -28.62
CA GLY A 270 24.71 -51.77 -29.03
C GLY A 270 24.86 -50.26 -29.31
N THR A 271 23.80 -49.46 -29.06
CA THR A 271 23.82 -48.01 -29.30
C THR A 271 24.66 -47.27 -28.23
N PHE A 272 24.56 -47.70 -26.97
CA PHE A 272 25.22 -47.04 -25.83
C PHE A 272 26.20 -48.00 -25.13
N PRO A 273 27.34 -47.51 -24.64
CA PRO A 273 28.17 -48.29 -23.74
C PRO A 273 27.48 -48.44 -22.37
N PRO A 274 27.75 -49.54 -21.63
CA PRO A 274 27.11 -49.76 -20.31
C PRO A 274 27.39 -48.65 -19.29
N THR A 275 28.46 -47.90 -19.47
CA THR A 275 28.83 -46.77 -18.58
C THR A 275 27.80 -45.62 -18.59
N LEU A 276 26.95 -45.56 -19.62
CA LEU A 276 25.92 -44.51 -19.72
C LEU A 276 24.63 -44.84 -18.93
N ILE A 277 24.44 -46.08 -18.45
CA ILE A 277 23.23 -46.45 -17.70
C ILE A 277 23.14 -45.62 -16.40
N ALA A 278 24.19 -45.61 -15.59
CA ALA A 278 24.26 -44.83 -14.36
C ALA A 278 24.23 -43.31 -14.64
N ALA A 279 24.89 -42.90 -15.73
CA ALA A 279 24.88 -41.49 -16.18
C ALA A 279 23.45 -41.01 -16.46
N CYS A 280 22.68 -41.79 -17.23
CA CYS A 280 21.29 -41.47 -17.56
C CYS A 280 20.39 -41.46 -16.31
N ALA A 281 20.59 -42.42 -15.41
CA ALA A 281 19.85 -42.54 -14.16
C ALA A 281 20.05 -41.30 -13.28
N LEU A 282 21.28 -40.87 -13.05
CA LEU A 282 21.61 -39.72 -12.21
C LEU A 282 21.20 -38.39 -12.86
N ALA A 283 21.32 -38.28 -14.19
CA ALA A 283 20.84 -37.12 -14.92
C ALA A 283 19.32 -37.01 -14.82
N ALA A 284 18.57 -38.11 -15.01
CA ALA A 284 17.13 -38.17 -14.87
C ALA A 284 16.69 -37.75 -13.46
N LEU A 285 17.38 -38.23 -12.42
CA LEU A 285 17.15 -37.88 -11.04
C LEU A 285 17.26 -36.35 -10.84
N SER A 286 18.39 -35.79 -11.24
CA SER A 286 18.70 -34.37 -11.06
C SER A 286 17.74 -33.45 -11.84
N LEU A 287 17.45 -33.77 -13.08
CA LEU A 287 16.56 -32.98 -13.92
C LEU A 287 15.11 -33.03 -13.41
N THR A 288 14.62 -34.23 -13.03
CA THR A 288 13.25 -34.41 -12.54
C THR A 288 13.07 -33.73 -11.19
N GLU A 289 14.08 -33.80 -10.31
CA GLU A 289 14.05 -33.13 -9.00
C GLU A 289 13.84 -31.63 -9.13
N SER A 290 14.29 -31.00 -10.22
CA SER A 290 14.10 -29.56 -10.46
C SER A 290 12.63 -29.18 -10.68
N PHE A 291 11.76 -30.15 -11.00
CA PHE A 291 10.33 -29.91 -11.21
C PHE A 291 9.50 -29.97 -9.92
N LEU A 292 10.04 -30.57 -8.85
CA LEU A 292 9.29 -30.79 -7.61
C LEU A 292 8.74 -29.51 -6.99
N PRO A 293 9.47 -28.37 -6.97
CA PRO A 293 8.95 -27.14 -6.37
C PRO A 293 7.78 -26.49 -7.12
N VAL A 294 7.51 -26.87 -8.38
CA VAL A 294 6.49 -26.23 -9.22
C VAL A 294 5.09 -26.35 -8.59
N ALA A 295 4.77 -27.50 -8.00
CA ALA A 295 3.46 -27.73 -7.38
C ALA A 295 3.20 -26.75 -6.24
N GLU A 296 4.20 -26.50 -5.40
CA GLU A 296 4.10 -25.50 -4.32
C GLU A 296 4.03 -24.07 -4.87
N ALA A 297 4.88 -23.76 -5.84
CA ALA A 297 4.95 -22.46 -6.49
C ALA A 297 3.59 -22.05 -7.08
N ILE A 298 2.93 -22.97 -7.79
CA ILE A 298 1.62 -22.71 -8.40
C ILE A 298 0.50 -22.66 -7.33
N ALA A 299 0.57 -23.52 -6.32
CA ALA A 299 -0.41 -23.54 -5.22
C ALA A 299 -0.44 -22.21 -4.47
N GLU A 300 0.71 -21.56 -4.27
CA GLU A 300 0.83 -20.27 -3.58
C GLU A 300 0.26 -19.10 -4.41
N THR A 301 -0.04 -19.29 -5.70
CA THR A 301 -0.59 -18.24 -6.57
C THR A 301 -1.88 -17.64 -6.00
N SER A 302 -2.70 -18.44 -5.29
CA SER A 302 -3.93 -17.96 -4.65
C SER A 302 -3.68 -16.84 -3.62
N THR A 303 -2.54 -16.87 -2.93
CA THR A 303 -2.20 -15.85 -1.93
C THR A 303 -1.84 -14.52 -2.59
N TYR A 304 -1.19 -14.56 -3.76
CA TYR A 304 -0.83 -13.35 -4.52
C TYR A 304 -2.06 -12.70 -5.14
N GLN A 305 -3.07 -13.47 -5.54
CA GLN A 305 -4.34 -12.95 -6.06
C GLN A 305 -5.02 -12.04 -5.03
N ASP A 306 -4.94 -12.37 -3.76
CA ASP A 306 -5.51 -11.55 -2.69
C ASP A 306 -4.79 -10.22 -2.53
N SER A 307 -3.46 -10.21 -2.64
CA SER A 307 -2.68 -8.97 -2.61
C SER A 307 -3.05 -8.07 -3.80
N ILE A 308 -3.19 -8.66 -4.98
CA ILE A 308 -3.63 -7.93 -6.19
C ILE A 308 -5.03 -7.35 -5.98
N ARG A 309 -5.98 -8.12 -5.40
CA ARG A 309 -7.35 -7.63 -5.13
C ARG A 309 -7.35 -6.42 -4.20
N ARG A 310 -6.50 -6.42 -3.15
CA ARG A 310 -6.40 -5.28 -2.24
C ARG A 310 -5.85 -4.04 -2.95
N LEU A 311 -4.82 -4.21 -3.77
CA LEU A 311 -4.26 -3.11 -4.58
C LEU A 311 -5.30 -2.57 -5.57
N GLU A 312 -6.06 -3.45 -6.21
CA GLU A 312 -7.14 -3.06 -7.14
C GLU A 312 -8.29 -2.37 -6.41
N ALA A 313 -8.61 -2.77 -5.18
CA ALA A 313 -9.64 -2.13 -4.37
C ALA A 313 -9.25 -0.68 -4.03
N ILE A 314 -7.97 -0.44 -3.70
CA ILE A 314 -7.45 0.92 -3.47
C ILE A 314 -7.58 1.76 -4.76
N ARG A 315 -7.22 1.18 -5.90
CA ARG A 315 -7.32 1.87 -7.18
C ARG A 315 -8.78 2.15 -7.57
N ALA A 316 -9.67 1.20 -7.37
CA ALA A 316 -11.09 1.33 -7.72
C ALA A 316 -11.81 2.36 -6.84
N ALA A 317 -11.40 2.47 -5.57
CA ALA A 317 -11.93 3.50 -4.66
C ALA A 317 -11.40 4.89 -5.00
N SER A 318 -10.36 4.98 -5.84
CA SER A 318 -9.83 6.24 -6.34
C SER A 318 -10.74 6.79 -7.43
N PRO A 319 -11.19 8.04 -7.36
CA PRO A 319 -11.87 8.64 -8.51
C PRO A 319 -10.96 8.49 -9.72
N LYS A 320 -11.51 8.08 -10.83
CA LYS A 320 -10.77 8.11 -12.10
C LYS A 320 -10.28 9.55 -12.24
N ALA A 321 -9.00 9.76 -12.14
CA ALA A 321 -8.42 10.99 -12.65
C ALA A 321 -8.96 11.08 -14.06
N SER A 322 -9.77 12.08 -14.33
CA SER A 322 -10.30 12.31 -15.63
C SER A 322 -9.10 12.42 -16.58
N SER A 323 -8.82 11.34 -17.27
CA SER A 323 -7.75 11.26 -18.26
C SER A 323 -8.10 12.03 -19.52
N GLU A 324 -9.21 12.76 -19.48
CA GLU A 324 -9.59 13.69 -20.53
C GLU A 324 -8.97 15.06 -20.22
N GLY A 325 -7.81 15.23 -20.81
CA GLY A 325 -7.22 16.55 -21.05
C GLY A 325 -6.99 17.37 -19.80
N GLU A 326 -5.76 17.37 -19.31
CA GLU A 326 -5.27 18.55 -18.59
C GLU A 326 -5.53 19.76 -19.50
N LYS A 327 -6.71 20.34 -19.41
CA LYS A 327 -6.85 21.74 -19.78
C LYS A 327 -6.00 22.47 -18.74
N ARG A 328 -4.75 22.71 -19.10
CA ARG A 328 -3.92 23.65 -18.36
C ARG A 328 -4.60 25.00 -18.52
N HIS A 329 -5.55 25.29 -17.64
CA HIS A 329 -5.98 26.66 -17.47
C HIS A 329 -4.71 27.44 -17.13
N ALA A 330 -4.41 28.46 -17.90
CA ALA A 330 -3.33 29.39 -17.59
C ALA A 330 -3.49 29.75 -16.11
N ALA A 331 -2.43 29.60 -15.34
CA ALA A 331 -2.46 29.79 -13.89
C ALA A 331 -3.17 31.13 -13.60
N PRO A 332 -4.36 31.12 -12.98
CA PRO A 332 -5.05 32.39 -12.67
C PRO A 332 -4.19 33.16 -11.69
N ASP A 333 -4.34 34.48 -11.67
CA ASP A 333 -3.71 35.29 -10.63
C ASP A 333 -4.35 34.90 -9.28
N PHE A 334 -3.61 34.13 -8.48
CA PHE A 334 -4.08 33.62 -7.21
C PHE A 334 -4.02 34.65 -6.06
N ARG A 335 -3.69 35.90 -6.38
CA ARG A 335 -3.63 36.96 -5.36
C ARG A 335 -5.03 37.41 -4.92
N GLN A 336 -6.02 37.27 -5.79
CA GLN A 336 -7.41 37.55 -5.49
C GLN A 336 -8.25 36.32 -5.76
N VAL A 337 -8.91 35.82 -4.73
CA VAL A 337 -9.71 34.60 -4.81
C VAL A 337 -11.16 34.90 -4.45
N THR A 338 -12.07 34.65 -5.39
CA THR A 338 -13.52 34.72 -5.21
C THR A 338 -14.08 33.31 -5.32
N ILE A 339 -14.90 32.92 -4.35
CA ILE A 339 -15.52 31.60 -4.30
C ILE A 339 -17.03 31.77 -4.52
N GLU A 340 -17.57 31.09 -5.50
CA GLU A 340 -19.00 31.10 -5.83
C GLU A 340 -19.60 29.71 -5.75
N ILE A 341 -20.64 29.56 -4.97
CA ILE A 341 -21.36 28.31 -4.77
C ILE A 341 -22.80 28.53 -5.26
N ASN A 342 -23.19 27.82 -6.31
CA ASN A 342 -24.49 27.96 -6.95
C ASN A 342 -25.29 26.67 -6.87
N ARG A 343 -26.39 26.69 -6.13
CA ARG A 343 -27.33 25.57 -5.96
C ARG A 343 -26.65 24.25 -5.64
N LEU A 344 -25.63 24.30 -4.80
CA LEU A 344 -24.81 23.14 -4.47
C LEU A 344 -25.64 22.09 -3.74
N SER A 345 -25.59 20.86 -4.26
CA SER A 345 -26.16 19.68 -3.61
C SER A 345 -25.11 18.56 -3.62
N PHE A 346 -25.07 17.80 -2.53
CA PHE A 346 -24.11 16.71 -2.39
C PHE A 346 -24.61 15.66 -1.39
N GLY A 347 -24.34 14.39 -1.71
CA GLY A 347 -24.50 13.26 -0.79
C GLY A 347 -23.46 12.20 -1.08
N TYR A 348 -22.92 11.56 -0.04
CA TYR A 348 -22.01 10.42 -0.20
C TYR A 348 -22.73 9.20 -0.78
N ASP A 349 -24.03 9.10 -0.50
CA ASP A 349 -24.94 8.12 -1.08
C ASP A 349 -25.97 8.90 -1.92
N PRO A 350 -26.22 8.51 -3.18
CA PRO A 350 -27.21 9.18 -4.02
C PRO A 350 -28.62 9.28 -3.39
N LYS A 351 -28.96 8.37 -2.47
CA LYS A 351 -30.27 8.32 -1.81
C LYS A 351 -30.38 9.24 -0.58
N THR A 352 -29.25 9.69 -0.02
CA THR A 352 -29.23 10.49 1.21
C THR A 352 -28.46 11.79 0.99
N PRO A 353 -29.14 12.86 0.53
CA PRO A 353 -28.47 14.15 0.35
C PRO A 353 -28.02 14.72 1.69
N LEU A 354 -26.77 15.15 1.77
CA LEU A 354 -26.19 15.78 2.95
C LEU A 354 -26.27 17.31 2.86
N LEU A 355 -26.07 17.86 1.65
CA LEU A 355 -26.19 19.30 1.37
C LEU A 355 -27.23 19.49 0.25
N SER A 356 -28.07 20.54 0.37
CA SER A 356 -29.15 20.82 -0.58
C SER A 356 -29.28 22.30 -0.84
N ASP A 357 -29.19 22.70 -2.11
CA ASP A 357 -29.41 24.06 -2.61
C ASP A 357 -28.62 25.14 -1.83
N ILE A 358 -27.34 24.87 -1.56
CA ILE A 358 -26.46 25.86 -0.91
C ILE A 358 -26.08 26.92 -1.97
N ARG A 359 -26.28 28.19 -1.59
CA ARG A 359 -25.90 29.35 -2.41
C ARG A 359 -25.07 30.29 -1.55
N LEU A 360 -23.87 30.61 -2.01
CA LEU A 360 -22.93 31.42 -1.23
C LEU A 360 -21.92 32.05 -2.16
N LYS A 361 -21.62 33.30 -1.97
CA LYS A 361 -20.50 33.97 -2.62
C LYS A 361 -19.59 34.51 -1.53
N ILE A 362 -18.29 34.31 -1.68
CA ILE A 362 -17.26 34.78 -0.74
C ILE A 362 -16.27 35.60 -1.55
N ASP A 363 -16.17 36.89 -1.23
CA ASP A 363 -15.23 37.78 -1.91
C ASP A 363 -13.89 37.83 -1.19
N GLN A 364 -12.84 38.27 -1.92
CA GLN A 364 -11.48 38.35 -1.36
C GLN A 364 -11.46 39.27 -0.13
N GLY A 365 -10.86 38.77 0.95
CA GLY A 365 -10.74 39.50 2.23
C GLY A 365 -11.95 39.36 3.15
N GLU A 366 -13.02 38.70 2.71
CA GLU A 366 -14.19 38.46 3.53
C GLU A 366 -13.94 37.39 4.59
N LYS A 367 -14.36 37.64 5.81
CA LYS A 367 -14.27 36.70 6.94
C LYS A 367 -15.66 36.14 7.21
N ILE A 368 -15.84 34.81 6.99
CA ILE A 368 -17.13 34.17 7.23
C ILE A 368 -17.00 33.05 8.27
N ALA A 369 -17.99 32.92 9.13
CA ALA A 369 -18.17 31.79 10.03
C ALA A 369 -19.31 30.90 9.53
N ILE A 370 -19.08 29.59 9.51
CA ILE A 370 -20.11 28.59 9.21
C ILE A 370 -20.36 27.81 10.48
N ILE A 371 -21.54 27.99 11.05
CA ILE A 371 -21.93 27.43 12.34
C ILE A 371 -22.97 26.34 12.13
N GLY A 372 -22.85 25.24 12.85
CA GLY A 372 -23.82 24.14 12.78
C GLY A 372 -23.44 22.99 13.68
N ARG A 373 -24.42 22.14 13.97
CA ARG A 373 -24.19 20.93 14.78
C ARG A 373 -23.28 19.93 14.06
N SER A 374 -22.69 19.04 14.82
CA SER A 374 -21.94 17.92 14.25
C SER A 374 -22.84 17.15 13.27
N GLY A 375 -22.30 16.80 12.11
CA GLY A 375 -23.05 16.08 11.07
C GLY A 375 -23.91 16.95 10.16
N SER A 376 -23.90 18.28 10.30
CA SER A 376 -24.69 19.18 9.44
C SER A 376 -24.12 19.38 8.03
N GLY A 377 -22.92 18.83 7.75
CA GLY A 377 -22.28 18.94 6.44
C GLY A 377 -21.17 19.97 6.32
N LYS A 378 -20.76 20.61 7.44
CA LYS A 378 -19.74 21.68 7.43
C LYS A 378 -18.41 21.21 6.79
N SER A 379 -17.85 20.12 7.27
CA SER A 379 -16.57 19.59 6.74
C SER A 379 -16.71 19.13 5.29
N THR A 380 -17.89 18.63 4.90
CA THR A 380 -18.17 18.26 3.51
C THR A 380 -18.21 19.51 2.62
N LEU A 381 -18.82 20.58 3.10
CA LEU A 381 -18.84 21.87 2.38
C LEU A 381 -17.41 22.40 2.17
N LEU A 382 -16.56 22.32 3.20
CA LEU A 382 -15.14 22.70 3.07
C LEU A 382 -14.42 21.87 2.00
N LYS A 383 -14.67 20.56 1.96
CA LYS A 383 -14.04 19.66 0.97
C LYS A 383 -14.51 19.99 -0.46
N LEU A 384 -15.77 20.40 -0.62
CA LEU A 384 -16.28 20.85 -1.92
C LEU A 384 -15.65 22.17 -2.34
N ILE A 385 -15.45 23.11 -1.42
CA ILE A 385 -14.76 24.38 -1.66
C ILE A 385 -13.29 24.13 -2.06
N GLN A 386 -12.64 23.14 -1.42
CA GLN A 386 -11.25 22.75 -1.74
C GLN A 386 -11.13 21.94 -3.03
N GLY A 387 -12.24 21.69 -3.73
CA GLY A 387 -12.21 20.91 -4.98
C GLY A 387 -11.95 19.43 -4.77
N ALA A 388 -11.97 18.98 -3.54
CA ALA A 388 -11.67 17.60 -3.18
C ALA A 388 -12.85 16.66 -3.43
N LEU A 389 -14.06 17.19 -3.50
CA LEU A 389 -15.29 16.48 -3.87
C LEU A 389 -15.92 17.14 -5.07
N VAL A 390 -16.58 16.32 -5.90
CA VAL A 390 -17.36 16.81 -7.04
C VAL A 390 -18.82 16.94 -6.59
N PRO A 391 -19.48 18.08 -6.80
CA PRO A 391 -20.89 18.23 -6.45
C PRO A 391 -21.78 17.20 -7.15
N SER A 392 -22.83 16.73 -6.46
CA SER A 392 -23.89 15.91 -7.06
C SER A 392 -24.85 16.77 -7.90
N GLY A 393 -24.98 18.04 -7.56
CA GLY A 393 -25.78 19.02 -8.29
C GLY A 393 -25.28 20.43 -7.98
N GLY A 394 -25.49 21.35 -8.91
CA GLY A 394 -24.95 22.71 -8.78
C GLY A 394 -23.45 22.74 -9.03
N GLU A 395 -22.77 23.78 -8.55
CA GLU A 395 -21.34 23.97 -8.79
C GLU A 395 -20.68 24.79 -7.69
N VAL A 396 -19.37 24.57 -7.53
CA VAL A 396 -18.46 25.41 -6.74
C VAL A 396 -17.40 25.93 -7.71
N ARG A 397 -17.27 27.24 -7.82
CA ARG A 397 -16.27 27.89 -8.68
C ARG A 397 -15.32 28.76 -7.87
N ILE A 398 -14.06 28.70 -8.24
CA ILE A 398 -13.01 29.57 -7.70
C ILE A 398 -12.49 30.41 -8.87
N ASN A 399 -12.66 31.72 -8.81
CA ASN A 399 -12.31 32.65 -9.90
C ASN A 399 -12.93 32.19 -11.24
N GLY A 400 -14.18 31.69 -11.20
CA GLY A 400 -14.91 31.25 -12.39
C GLY A 400 -14.58 29.84 -12.88
N ILE A 401 -13.61 29.14 -12.27
CA ILE A 401 -13.18 27.78 -12.66
C ILE A 401 -13.77 26.78 -11.65
N PRO A 402 -14.33 25.66 -12.08
CA PRO A 402 -14.82 24.64 -11.14
C PRO A 402 -13.71 24.20 -10.17
N ALA A 403 -14.01 24.19 -8.88
CA ALA A 403 -13.03 23.92 -7.83
C ALA A 403 -12.32 22.57 -8.01
N HIS A 404 -13.04 21.54 -8.42
CA HIS A 404 -12.48 20.19 -8.59
C HIS A 404 -11.47 20.11 -9.75
N GLU A 405 -11.50 21.08 -10.70
CA GLU A 405 -10.49 21.15 -11.78
C GLU A 405 -9.21 21.87 -11.35
N LEU A 406 -9.24 22.54 -10.20
CA LEU A 406 -8.12 23.31 -9.66
C LEU A 406 -7.32 22.55 -8.60
N ALA A 407 -7.57 21.25 -8.40
CA ALA A 407 -6.96 20.47 -7.34
C ALA A 407 -5.43 20.65 -7.20
N PRO A 408 -4.63 20.63 -8.28
CA PRO A 408 -3.18 20.85 -8.15
C PRO A 408 -2.78 22.26 -7.71
N ALA A 409 -3.63 23.25 -7.92
CA ALA A 409 -3.36 24.66 -7.59
C ALA A 409 -3.92 25.06 -6.23
N ILE A 410 -4.80 24.28 -5.62
CA ILE A 410 -5.46 24.59 -4.34
C ILE A 410 -4.45 24.97 -3.24
N PRO A 411 -3.31 24.23 -3.05
CA PRO A 411 -2.36 24.63 -2.00
C PRO A 411 -1.73 26.01 -2.16
N LYS A 412 -1.79 26.59 -3.36
CA LYS A 412 -1.32 27.96 -3.61
C LYS A 412 -2.38 28.99 -3.28
N MET A 413 -3.64 28.59 -3.23
CA MET A 413 -4.79 29.48 -2.98
C MET A 413 -5.33 29.39 -1.56
N MET A 414 -5.28 28.19 -0.97
CA MET A 414 -5.94 27.90 0.31
C MET A 414 -5.01 27.13 1.24
N ALA A 415 -4.88 27.61 2.48
CA ALA A 415 -4.29 26.87 3.59
C ALA A 415 -5.40 26.40 4.52
N VAL A 416 -5.16 25.31 5.24
CA VAL A 416 -6.18 24.72 6.13
C VAL A 416 -5.61 24.53 7.53
N LEU A 417 -6.26 25.10 8.53
CA LEU A 417 -6.00 24.85 9.94
C LEU A 417 -7.04 23.85 10.45
N ASN A 418 -6.60 22.62 10.60
CA ASN A 418 -7.47 21.51 11.01
C ASN A 418 -7.67 21.46 12.52
N GLN A 419 -8.74 20.81 12.96
CA GLN A 419 -9.03 20.52 14.35
C GLN A 419 -7.86 19.84 15.07
N LYS A 420 -7.22 18.85 14.41
CA LYS A 420 -6.05 18.14 14.93
C LYS A 420 -4.96 18.16 13.86
N PRO A 421 -4.10 19.18 13.87
CA PRO A 421 -3.02 19.24 12.86
C PRO A 421 -2.07 18.07 13.02
N TYR A 422 -1.67 17.48 11.90
CA TYR A 422 -0.71 16.39 11.91
C TYR A 422 0.70 16.96 12.05
N LEU A 423 1.43 16.48 13.05
CA LEU A 423 2.83 16.83 13.28
C LEU A 423 3.67 15.58 13.00
N PHE A 424 4.62 15.74 12.10
CA PHE A 424 5.45 14.64 11.60
C PHE A 424 6.57 14.31 12.60
N HIS A 425 7.00 13.06 12.62
CA HIS A 425 8.11 12.56 13.43
C HIS A 425 9.44 13.06 12.85
N THR A 426 9.69 14.35 13.01
CA THR A 426 10.89 15.05 12.58
C THR A 426 11.07 16.29 13.48
N SER A 427 12.02 17.18 13.18
CA SER A 427 12.29 18.34 14.01
C SER A 427 11.13 19.37 13.98
N VAL A 428 11.08 20.23 14.98
CA VAL A 428 10.18 21.40 15.02
C VAL A 428 10.41 22.26 13.77
N MET A 429 11.68 22.50 13.41
CA MET A 429 12.09 23.24 12.21
C MET A 429 11.39 22.70 10.96
N ASN A 430 11.50 21.39 10.73
CA ASN A 430 10.93 20.74 9.55
C ASN A 430 9.40 20.77 9.56
N ASN A 431 8.79 20.64 10.74
CA ASN A 431 7.36 20.72 10.87
C ASN A 431 6.81 22.09 10.49
N ILE A 432 7.49 23.17 10.87
CA ILE A 432 7.09 24.55 10.50
C ILE A 432 7.39 24.79 9.01
N ARG A 433 8.59 24.38 8.54
CA ARG A 433 9.02 24.57 7.14
C ARG A 433 8.13 23.86 6.13
N LEU A 434 7.32 22.89 6.57
CA LEU A 434 6.35 22.21 5.69
C LEU A 434 5.44 23.21 4.97
N GLY A 435 5.17 24.37 5.56
CA GLY A 435 4.36 25.44 4.91
C GLY A 435 5.02 25.99 3.66
N ASN A 436 6.36 26.02 3.64
CA ASN A 436 7.14 26.46 2.48
C ASN A 436 8.52 25.80 2.55
N PRO A 437 8.75 24.68 1.84
CA PRO A 437 10.03 23.96 1.89
C PRO A 437 11.25 24.78 1.49
N GLU A 438 11.07 25.87 0.72
CA GLU A 438 12.15 26.74 0.27
C GLU A 438 12.43 27.90 1.26
N ALA A 439 11.72 27.95 2.39
CA ALA A 439 11.89 29.01 3.37
C ALA A 439 13.23 28.86 4.10
N SER A 440 13.93 30.00 4.27
CA SER A 440 15.16 30.04 5.06
C SER A 440 14.86 29.87 6.54
N ASP A 441 15.89 29.54 7.34
CA ASP A 441 15.78 29.38 8.78
C ASP A 441 15.22 30.66 9.42
N GLU A 442 15.66 31.84 8.94
CA GLU A 442 15.19 33.13 9.44
C GLU A 442 13.68 33.28 9.28
N LYS A 443 13.13 32.88 8.15
CA LYS A 443 11.68 32.93 7.89
C LYS A 443 10.92 31.99 8.82
N VAL A 444 11.50 30.82 9.11
CA VAL A 444 10.91 29.87 10.08
C VAL A 444 10.91 30.50 11.48
N PHE A 445 12.02 31.11 11.89
CA PHE A 445 12.12 31.80 13.20
C PHE A 445 11.12 32.95 13.29
N GLU A 446 10.96 33.73 12.22
CA GLU A 446 9.97 34.83 12.14
C GLU A 446 8.54 34.30 12.32
N ALA A 447 8.20 33.23 11.61
CA ALA A 447 6.87 32.62 11.73
C ALA A 447 6.64 32.12 13.17
N ALA A 448 7.63 31.48 13.77
CA ALA A 448 7.55 30.99 15.14
C ALA A 448 7.41 32.14 16.16
N LYS A 449 8.08 33.27 15.93
CA LYS A 449 7.94 34.49 16.76
C LYS A 449 6.52 35.05 16.68
N LYS A 450 5.99 35.15 15.47
CA LYS A 450 4.62 35.67 15.26
C LYS A 450 3.56 34.85 15.98
N VAL A 451 3.73 33.52 16.04
CA VAL A 451 2.78 32.65 16.75
C VAL A 451 3.18 32.40 18.21
N GLN A 452 4.13 33.19 18.74
CA GLN A 452 4.54 33.17 20.15
C GLN A 452 5.14 31.83 20.61
N LEU A 453 5.80 31.08 19.72
CA LEU A 453 6.44 29.81 20.06
C LEU A 453 7.97 29.89 20.14
N HIS A 454 8.59 30.95 19.65
CA HIS A 454 10.06 31.04 19.48
C HIS A 454 10.81 30.78 20.78
N GLU A 455 10.44 31.46 21.88
CA GLU A 455 11.14 31.33 23.16
C GLU A 455 10.94 29.93 23.76
N MET A 456 9.73 29.37 23.65
CA MET A 456 9.47 28.01 24.12
C MET A 456 10.31 26.99 23.35
N ILE A 457 10.38 27.12 22.02
CA ILE A 457 11.19 26.22 21.18
C ILE A 457 12.67 26.31 21.55
N ARG A 458 13.18 27.51 21.79
CA ARG A 458 14.59 27.70 22.18
C ARG A 458 14.94 27.04 23.50
N GLN A 459 13.99 26.88 24.41
CA GLN A 459 14.19 26.21 25.69
C GLN A 459 14.15 24.69 25.60
N LEU A 460 13.74 24.12 24.44
CA LEU A 460 13.79 22.68 24.24
C LEU A 460 15.26 22.18 24.19
N PRO A 461 15.51 20.91 24.54
CA PRO A 461 16.89 20.38 24.63
C PRO A 461 17.74 20.59 23.37
N GLU A 462 17.14 20.52 22.18
CA GLU A 462 17.81 20.69 20.89
C GLU A 462 17.22 21.87 20.10
N GLY A 463 16.53 22.80 20.80
CA GLY A 463 15.90 23.95 20.17
C GLY A 463 14.99 23.54 19.00
N TYR A 464 15.18 24.18 17.86
CA TYR A 464 14.41 23.90 16.63
C TYR A 464 14.65 22.51 16.04
N GLU A 465 15.79 21.87 16.38
CA GLU A 465 16.09 20.52 15.91
C GLU A 465 15.49 19.44 16.82
N THR A 466 14.81 19.82 17.91
CA THR A 466 14.13 18.87 18.79
C THR A 466 13.10 18.05 17.99
N ASN A 467 13.18 16.73 18.12
CA ASN A 467 12.26 15.81 17.45
C ASN A 467 10.89 15.87 18.12
N MET A 468 9.85 16.01 17.32
CA MET A 468 8.47 16.16 17.81
C MET A 468 7.82 14.83 18.21
N HIS A 469 8.43 13.70 17.92
CA HIS A 469 7.86 12.37 18.09
C HIS A 469 6.54 12.21 17.32
N GLU A 470 5.92 11.04 17.40
CA GLU A 470 4.67 10.78 16.70
C GLU A 470 3.55 11.69 17.21
N THR A 471 2.87 12.34 16.29
CA THR A 471 1.70 13.21 16.53
C THR A 471 1.94 14.38 17.50
N GLY A 472 3.22 14.74 17.75
CA GLY A 472 3.57 15.89 18.60
C GLY A 472 3.13 15.73 20.06
N GLN A 473 3.20 14.53 20.61
CA GLN A 473 2.74 14.23 21.98
C GLN A 473 3.39 15.12 23.06
N ARG A 474 4.58 15.66 22.76
CA ARG A 474 5.34 16.54 23.66
C ARG A 474 4.71 17.94 23.81
N PHE A 475 3.80 18.32 22.92
CA PHE A 475 3.23 19.67 22.82
C PHE A 475 1.77 19.68 23.24
N SER A 476 1.37 20.73 23.94
CA SER A 476 -0.04 20.98 24.30
C SER A 476 -0.90 21.16 23.04
N GLY A 477 -2.20 21.07 23.19
CA GLY A 477 -3.15 21.32 22.10
C GLY A 477 -2.94 22.68 21.45
N GLY A 478 -2.84 23.73 22.26
CA GLY A 478 -2.62 25.10 21.78
C GLY A 478 -1.27 25.25 21.06
N GLU A 479 -0.19 24.67 21.58
CA GLU A 479 1.12 24.69 20.93
C GLU A 479 1.08 24.00 19.57
N ARG A 480 0.41 22.85 19.46
CA ARG A 480 0.24 22.16 18.18
C ARG A 480 -0.50 23.03 17.16
N GLN A 481 -1.55 23.72 17.59
CA GLN A 481 -2.29 24.64 16.72
C GLN A 481 -1.40 25.82 16.30
N ARG A 482 -0.57 26.36 17.20
CA ARG A 482 0.36 27.45 16.88
C ARG A 482 1.43 27.00 15.87
N ILE A 483 1.92 25.77 15.95
CA ILE A 483 2.83 25.21 14.93
C ILE A 483 2.14 25.15 13.57
N ALA A 484 0.90 24.68 13.54
CA ALA A 484 0.11 24.65 12.31
C ALA A 484 -0.14 26.08 11.76
N LEU A 485 -0.39 27.03 12.62
CA LEU A 485 -0.54 28.45 12.23
C LEU A 485 0.77 29.00 11.64
N ALA A 486 1.92 28.64 12.21
CA ALA A 486 3.23 29.03 11.65
C ALA A 486 3.43 28.47 10.23
N ARG A 487 2.96 27.22 9.98
CA ARG A 487 2.97 26.64 8.62
C ARG A 487 2.15 27.51 7.65
N ILE A 488 0.97 27.92 8.08
CA ILE A 488 0.04 28.74 7.30
C ILE A 488 0.65 30.10 6.96
N LEU A 489 1.33 30.73 7.92
CA LEU A 489 2.03 31.99 7.69
C LEU A 489 3.14 31.85 6.65
N LEU A 490 3.87 30.73 6.66
CA LEU A 490 4.92 30.45 5.66
C LEU A 490 4.31 30.14 4.29
N GLN A 491 3.18 29.44 4.23
CA GLN A 491 2.47 29.12 3.00
C GLN A 491 1.90 30.38 2.34
N ASN A 492 1.45 31.33 3.13
CA ASN A 492 1.02 32.68 2.72
C ASN A 492 -0.01 32.67 1.59
N THR A 493 -1.10 31.94 1.78
CA THR A 493 -2.20 31.85 0.80
C THR A 493 -3.22 32.99 1.00
N PRO A 494 -3.95 33.40 -0.05
CA PRO A 494 -5.00 34.42 0.08
C PRO A 494 -6.24 33.95 0.86
N VAL A 495 -6.49 32.65 0.93
CA VAL A 495 -7.63 32.06 1.67
C VAL A 495 -7.09 31.14 2.77
N VAL A 496 -7.66 31.24 3.97
CA VAL A 496 -7.39 30.32 5.06
C VAL A 496 -8.71 29.69 5.52
N ILE A 497 -8.76 28.38 5.51
CA ILE A 497 -9.88 27.59 6.02
C ILE A 497 -9.52 27.11 7.43
N MET A 498 -10.44 27.31 8.38
CA MET A 498 -10.28 26.86 9.76
C MET A 498 -11.40 25.89 10.11
N ASP A 499 -11.06 24.63 10.33
CA ASP A 499 -12.02 23.56 10.66
C ASP A 499 -11.93 23.24 12.16
N GLU A 500 -12.74 23.96 12.96
CA GLU A 500 -12.83 23.80 14.41
C GLU A 500 -11.44 23.81 15.11
N PRO A 501 -10.59 24.83 14.88
CA PRO A 501 -9.19 24.78 15.31
C PRO A 501 -8.99 24.83 16.83
N THR A 502 -10.01 25.21 17.59
CA THR A 502 -9.88 25.38 19.05
C THR A 502 -10.56 24.29 19.87
N VAL A 503 -11.15 23.30 19.20
CA VAL A 503 -11.84 22.21 19.91
C VAL A 503 -10.87 21.43 20.81
N GLY A 504 -11.27 21.28 22.07
CA GLY A 504 -10.48 20.57 23.07
C GLY A 504 -9.48 21.44 23.82
N LEU A 505 -9.47 22.75 23.56
CA LEU A 505 -8.70 23.72 24.35
C LEU A 505 -9.56 24.25 25.49
N ASP A 506 -8.90 24.68 26.55
CA ASP A 506 -9.56 25.43 27.64
C ASP A 506 -9.95 26.83 27.13
N PRO A 507 -10.97 27.45 27.69
CA PRO A 507 -11.47 28.77 27.21
C PRO A 507 -10.45 29.89 27.09
N UNK A 508 -9.60 29.90 27.76
CA UNK A 508 -8.63 30.87 27.70
C UNK A 508 -7.72 30.75 26.55
N THR A 509 -7.15 29.59 26.61
CA THR A 509 -6.29 29.29 25.47
C THR A 509 -7.04 29.45 24.14
N GLU A 510 -8.30 29.07 24.10
CA GLU A 510 -9.15 29.24 22.92
C GLU A 510 -9.27 30.73 22.52
N ALA A 511 -9.61 31.57 23.46
CA ALA A 511 -9.80 33.02 23.20
C ALA A 511 -8.51 33.67 22.71
N ASP A 512 -7.38 33.36 23.38
CA ASP A 512 -6.06 33.89 23.03
C ASP A 512 -5.65 33.42 21.62
N LEU A 513 -5.82 32.14 21.33
CA LEU A 513 -5.47 31.58 20.02
C LEU A 513 -6.32 32.17 18.89
N LEU A 514 -7.62 32.33 19.09
CA LEU A 514 -8.50 32.95 18.09
C LEU A 514 -8.12 34.42 17.85
N ALA A 515 -7.79 35.17 18.93
CA ALA A 515 -7.35 36.58 18.79
C ALA A 515 -6.09 36.65 17.94
N ASP A 516 -5.09 35.82 18.26
CA ASP A 516 -3.82 35.74 17.50
C ASP A 516 -4.08 35.37 16.02
N ILE A 517 -4.94 34.37 15.77
CA ILE A 517 -5.28 33.93 14.41
C ILE A 517 -5.87 35.09 13.60
N PHE A 518 -6.86 35.78 14.13
CA PHE A 518 -7.52 36.85 13.41
C PHE A 518 -6.60 38.05 13.15
N ASP A 519 -5.72 38.38 14.10
CA ASP A 519 -4.72 39.43 13.92
C ASP A 519 -3.66 39.07 12.88
N LEU A 520 -3.13 37.83 12.94
CA LEU A 520 -2.06 37.35 12.04
C LEU A 520 -2.55 37.16 10.60
N LEU A 521 -3.85 36.85 10.44
CA LEU A 521 -4.47 36.60 9.13
C LEU A 521 -5.27 37.82 8.63
N GLU A 522 -5.01 39.02 9.16
CA GLU A 522 -5.69 40.23 8.71
C GLU A 522 -5.48 40.46 7.20
N GLY A 523 -6.55 40.79 6.49
CA GLY A 523 -6.53 41.03 5.04
C GLY A 523 -6.76 39.78 4.21
N LYS A 524 -6.71 38.60 4.83
CA LYS A 524 -6.96 37.32 4.13
C LYS A 524 -8.44 36.96 4.17
N THR A 525 -8.89 36.17 3.20
CA THR A 525 -10.21 35.53 3.24
C THR A 525 -10.16 34.41 4.28
N ILE A 526 -11.10 34.45 5.25
CA ILE A 526 -11.18 33.41 6.28
C ILE A 526 -12.52 32.69 6.16
N ILE A 527 -12.49 31.37 6.07
CA ILE A 527 -13.66 30.50 6.14
C ILE A 527 -13.51 29.66 7.41
N TRP A 528 -14.23 30.05 8.44
CA TRP A 528 -14.13 29.43 9.76
C TRP A 528 -15.35 28.56 10.04
N VAL A 529 -15.12 27.28 10.19
CA VAL A 529 -16.15 26.31 10.61
C VAL A 529 -16.02 26.10 12.11
N THR A 530 -17.14 26.26 12.82
CA THR A 530 -17.18 26.08 14.27
C THR A 530 -18.58 25.66 14.71
N HIS A 531 -18.71 25.20 15.94
CA HIS A 531 -20.00 24.97 16.59
C HIS A 531 -20.23 25.95 17.75
N HIS A 532 -19.25 26.83 18.02
CA HIS A 532 -19.30 27.89 19.02
C HIS A 532 -19.50 29.27 18.38
N LEU A 533 -20.10 30.18 19.11
CA LEU A 533 -20.31 31.57 18.67
C LEU A 533 -19.20 32.52 19.18
N LEU A 534 -18.36 32.05 20.10
CA LEU A 534 -17.25 32.85 20.62
C LEU A 534 -16.31 33.23 19.47
N GLY A 535 -16.07 34.53 19.28
CA GLY A 535 -15.27 35.07 18.19
C GLY A 535 -16.05 35.34 16.90
N ALA A 536 -17.32 34.88 16.80
CA ALA A 536 -18.15 35.08 15.61
C ALA A 536 -18.45 36.56 15.35
N GLU A 537 -18.44 37.38 16.41
CA GLU A 537 -18.64 38.83 16.31
C GLU A 537 -17.54 39.53 15.49
N LYS A 538 -16.39 38.90 15.29
CA LYS A 538 -15.29 39.43 14.47
C LYS A 538 -15.44 39.09 12.98
N MET A 539 -16.43 38.27 12.62
CA MET A 539 -16.67 37.84 11.23
C MET A 539 -17.57 38.84 10.50
N ASP A 540 -17.30 39.07 9.22
CA ASP A 540 -18.13 39.91 8.37
C ASP A 540 -19.53 39.32 8.18
N ARG A 541 -19.60 37.98 8.13
CA ARG A 541 -20.84 37.24 7.91
C ARG A 541 -20.82 35.90 8.65
N ILE A 542 -21.96 35.58 9.24
CA ILE A 542 -22.18 34.33 9.98
C ILE A 542 -23.28 33.55 9.25
N LEU A 543 -23.03 32.28 8.98
CA LEU A 543 -23.95 31.38 8.29
C LEU A 543 -24.26 30.20 9.19
N PHE A 544 -25.54 29.85 9.34
CA PHE A 544 -25.95 28.65 10.06
C PHE A 544 -26.30 27.56 9.06
N LEU A 545 -25.54 26.45 9.13
CA LEU A 545 -25.75 25.26 8.30
C LEU A 545 -26.47 24.20 9.12
N GLU A 546 -27.71 23.91 8.76
CA GLU A 546 -28.58 22.98 9.49
C GLU A 546 -29.30 22.07 8.50
N LYS A 547 -29.21 20.75 8.73
CA LYS A 547 -29.84 19.74 7.86
C LYS A 547 -29.50 19.97 6.39
N GLY A 548 -28.25 20.34 6.13
CA GLY A 548 -27.74 20.55 4.78
C GLY A 548 -28.14 21.83 4.07
N LYS A 549 -28.75 22.78 4.80
CA LYS A 549 -29.20 24.08 4.24
C LYS A 549 -28.71 25.24 5.09
N ILE A 550 -28.57 26.40 4.47
CA ILE A 550 -28.28 27.66 5.18
C ILE A 550 -29.63 28.20 5.70
N THR A 551 -29.79 28.19 7.02
CA THR A 551 -31.07 28.61 7.68
C THR A 551 -31.06 30.05 8.16
N MET A 552 -29.88 30.59 8.53
CA MET A 552 -29.69 31.98 8.92
C MET A 552 -28.38 32.51 8.33
N ALA A 553 -28.38 33.77 7.91
CA ALA A 553 -27.18 34.41 7.36
C ALA A 553 -27.22 35.91 7.62
N GLY A 554 -26.11 36.50 8.04
CA GLY A 554 -25.99 37.93 8.27
C GLY A 554 -24.78 38.29 9.11
N SER A 555 -24.53 39.57 9.30
CA SER A 555 -23.53 40.04 10.25
C SER A 555 -24.00 39.79 11.69
N HIS A 556 -23.06 39.81 12.64
CA HIS A 556 -23.36 39.67 14.06
C HIS A 556 -24.48 40.62 14.50
N GLN A 557 -24.36 41.90 14.11
CA GLN A 557 -25.35 42.93 14.46
C GLN A 557 -26.73 42.68 13.83
N GLN A 558 -26.73 42.28 12.55
CA GLN A 558 -27.98 41.94 11.83
C GLN A 558 -28.70 40.76 12.48
N LEU A 559 -27.95 39.74 12.85
CA LEU A 559 -28.52 38.53 13.48
C LEU A 559 -29.01 38.81 14.89
N LEU A 560 -28.29 39.64 15.66
CA LEU A 560 -28.77 40.10 16.99
C LEU A 560 -30.07 40.89 16.88
N ALA A 561 -30.20 41.72 15.85
CA ALA A 561 -31.40 42.55 15.67
C ALA A 561 -32.60 41.73 15.21
N ARG A 562 -32.41 40.78 14.29
CA ARG A 562 -33.51 40.12 13.56
C ARG A 562 -33.84 38.70 14.07
N GLU A 563 -32.89 37.99 14.65
CA GLU A 563 -33.04 36.57 14.95
C GLU A 563 -33.02 36.29 16.46
N GLU A 564 -34.21 36.05 17.03
CA GLU A 564 -34.35 35.71 18.45
C GLU A 564 -33.52 34.45 18.82
N ARG A 565 -33.53 33.48 17.94
CA ARG A 565 -32.75 32.24 18.13
C ARG A 565 -31.26 32.51 18.23
N TYR A 566 -30.72 33.41 17.40
CA TYR A 566 -29.31 33.80 17.45
C TYR A 566 -28.98 34.47 18.79
N ARG A 567 -29.84 35.39 19.27
CA ARG A 567 -29.64 36.04 20.57
C ARG A 567 -29.55 35.04 21.71
N ARG A 568 -30.44 34.04 21.72
CA ARG A 568 -30.43 32.97 22.74
C ARG A 568 -29.15 32.13 22.69
N LEU A 569 -28.75 31.72 21.51
CA LEU A 569 -27.54 30.91 21.33
C LEU A 569 -26.29 31.68 21.74
N TYR A 570 -26.20 32.95 21.36
CA TYR A 570 -25.06 33.81 21.70
C TYR A 570 -24.97 34.05 23.21
N ALA A 571 -26.12 34.25 23.88
CA ALA A 571 -26.17 34.42 25.34
C ALA A 571 -25.72 33.14 26.08
N LEU A 572 -26.04 31.96 25.54
CA LEU A 572 -25.68 30.70 26.15
C LEU A 572 -24.19 30.37 25.96
N ASP A 573 -23.60 30.81 24.85
CA ASP A 573 -22.22 30.50 24.50
C ASP A 573 -21.21 31.46 25.18
N ARG A 574 -21.65 32.56 25.73
CA ARG A 574 -20.81 33.49 26.51
C ARG A 574 -20.36 32.82 27.80
N PRO A 575 -19.07 32.82 28.09
CA PRO A 575 -18.61 32.40 29.41
C PRO A 575 -19.26 33.33 30.45
N LEU A 576 -19.80 32.72 31.49
CA LEU A 576 -20.35 33.47 32.62
C LEU A 576 -19.26 34.42 33.11
N SER A 577 -19.35 35.69 32.74
CA SER A 577 -18.47 36.70 33.32
C SER A 577 -18.78 36.72 34.82
N GLY A 578 -17.81 36.25 35.59
CA GLY A 578 -17.93 36.28 37.03
C GLY A 578 -18.25 37.73 37.46
N LYS A 579 -19.41 37.92 38.03
CA LYS A 579 -19.66 39.14 38.82
C LYS A 579 -18.73 39.04 40.03
N SER A 580 -17.59 39.71 39.97
CA SER A 580 -16.81 40.01 41.18
C SER A 580 -17.58 40.97 42.04
#